data_1684080c99bddb4559301fbd1ee7a090
#
_entry.id   1684080c99bddb4559301fbd1ee7a090
#
_cell.length_a   1.000
_cell.length_b   1.000
_cell.length_c   1.000
_cell.angle_alpha   90.00
_cell.angle_beta   90.00
_cell.angle_gamma   90.00
#
_symmetry.space_group_name_H-M   'P 1'
#
loop_
_entity.id
_entity.type
_entity.pdbx_description
1 polymer ?
#
loop_
_entity_poly.entity_id
_entity_poly.type
_entity_poly.pdbx_seq_one_letter_code
_entity_poly.pdbx_strand_id
1 'polypeptide(L)'
;MTEQRFSQSGQNALLRAYQLARKERHSWIGPEHLLVGALAETCAPGGPLEMWRDLPLRTGEWVREHLGSGKGPGSAPALSAEGAAVIERSALLAADTGLITARHLLLAVLDAGAGGESALRACGCDPEALRRRLQLRPAPQKSGLRRGELKLTLQFGEDMTARAAAGGYDPVACRDREIARVIQILSRRQKSNPVLLGPAGVGKTAVAEGLARRLAGGEVPQALAGKRLISVSLGGMVAGTKYRGEFEEKVRAMLTEVQSAGNVILFLDELHTICGAGAAEGAIDAGNLFKPALARGGLQLMGATTGAEFKKYISRDSALARRFQPVDIHEPTPAETGVILRALRPRYEGHHGVLITDEALDQAIALSPRCLPSRCDPDRSVDLMDEAAAAAAIRGERKAEGKHVRQAARLLRGQGWETEQDSRARVLALEEHLSRAVVGQDEAVRTVARAMLRRSAFSGGRRPRGSFLFCGPSGVGKTSLARALAEGLFPGGGGLIRLDMSEYQAKHS
;
A
#
# COMPACT_ATOMS: atom_id res chain seq x y z
N MET A 1 13.12 11.38 -22.08
CA MET A 1 13.57 11.96 -20.80
C MET A 1 12.68 11.38 -19.72
N THR A 2 13.18 10.45 -18.92
CA THR A 2 12.45 9.86 -17.78
C THR A 2 12.13 10.98 -16.80
N GLU A 3 10.86 11.16 -16.44
CA GLU A 3 10.42 12.13 -15.44
C GLU A 3 11.14 11.82 -14.11
N GLN A 4 12.11 12.64 -13.78
CA GLN A 4 12.87 12.52 -12.55
C GLN A 4 11.95 12.93 -11.38
N ARG A 5 11.69 12.01 -10.47
CA ARG A 5 10.85 12.26 -9.30
C ARG A 5 11.68 12.76 -8.13
N PHE A 6 11.35 13.95 -7.64
CA PHE A 6 12.00 14.55 -6.48
C PHE A 6 11.14 14.37 -5.23
N SER A 7 11.79 14.07 -4.10
CA SER A 7 11.16 14.18 -2.78
C SER A 7 10.90 15.64 -2.41
N GLN A 8 10.13 15.90 -1.36
CA GLN A 8 9.90 17.28 -0.88
C GLN A 8 11.21 18.00 -0.57
N SER A 9 12.19 17.33 0.09
CA SER A 9 13.49 17.92 0.38
C SER A 9 14.31 18.19 -0.90
N GLY A 10 14.19 17.33 -1.92
CA GLY A 10 14.81 17.57 -3.22
C GLY A 10 14.20 18.76 -3.94
N GLN A 11 12.86 18.90 -3.93
CA GLN A 11 12.16 20.05 -4.51
C GLN A 11 12.52 21.35 -3.82
N ASN A 12 12.57 21.35 -2.49
CA ASN A 12 12.97 22.51 -1.70
C ASN A 12 14.40 22.92 -2.00
N ALA A 13 15.32 21.96 -2.12
CA ALA A 13 16.72 22.22 -2.47
C ALA A 13 16.84 22.90 -3.85
N LEU A 14 16.10 22.40 -4.85
CA LEU A 14 16.05 23.01 -6.20
C LEU A 14 15.45 24.41 -6.16
N LEU A 15 14.37 24.60 -5.41
CA LEU A 15 13.73 25.91 -5.28
C LEU A 15 14.70 26.93 -4.65
N ARG A 16 15.44 26.55 -3.61
CA ARG A 16 16.44 27.40 -2.98
C ARG A 16 17.62 27.72 -3.91
N ALA A 17 18.06 26.75 -4.69
CA ALA A 17 19.09 26.96 -5.72
C ALA A 17 18.62 27.97 -6.76
N TYR A 18 17.38 27.85 -7.23
CA TYR A 18 16.74 28.79 -8.15
C TYR A 18 16.64 30.19 -7.55
N GLN A 19 16.16 30.29 -6.30
CA GLN A 19 16.03 31.57 -5.59
C GLN A 19 17.36 32.28 -5.41
N LEU A 20 18.45 31.52 -5.10
CA LEU A 20 19.78 32.07 -5.00
C LEU A 20 20.27 32.59 -6.34
N ALA A 21 20.17 31.80 -7.41
CA ALA A 21 20.57 32.22 -8.75
C ALA A 21 19.82 33.48 -9.20
N ARG A 22 18.52 33.57 -8.94
CA ARG A 22 17.70 34.74 -9.24
C ARG A 22 18.09 35.96 -8.43
N LYS A 23 18.36 35.80 -7.13
CA LYS A 23 18.78 36.87 -6.22
C LYS A 23 20.10 37.48 -6.66
N GLU A 24 21.06 36.64 -7.05
CA GLU A 24 22.39 37.08 -7.49
C GLU A 24 22.40 37.42 -9.01
N ARG A 25 21.23 37.44 -9.68
CA ARG A 25 21.03 37.78 -11.11
C ARG A 25 21.82 36.89 -12.09
N HIS A 26 22.05 35.63 -11.72
CA HIS A 26 22.64 34.67 -12.65
C HIS A 26 21.60 34.17 -13.64
N SER A 27 21.97 34.01 -14.90
CA SER A 27 21.10 33.46 -15.95
C SER A 27 21.09 31.93 -15.96
N TRP A 28 21.83 31.29 -15.08
CA TRP A 28 22.01 29.84 -15.00
C TRP A 28 22.05 29.33 -13.54
N ILE A 29 21.72 28.05 -13.38
CA ILE A 29 21.80 27.31 -12.14
C ILE A 29 22.88 26.24 -12.29
N GLY A 30 24.02 26.41 -11.64
CA GLY A 30 25.13 25.49 -11.65
C GLY A 30 25.22 24.63 -10.37
N PRO A 31 26.28 23.79 -10.29
CA PRO A 31 26.56 22.95 -9.14
C PRO A 31 26.65 23.72 -7.81
N GLU A 32 27.16 24.94 -7.83
CA GLU A 32 27.31 25.78 -6.64
C GLU A 32 25.96 26.23 -6.07
N HIS A 33 24.99 26.56 -6.94
CA HIS A 33 23.66 26.90 -6.51
C HIS A 33 22.95 25.68 -5.93
N LEU A 34 23.12 24.50 -6.59
CA LEU A 34 22.59 23.24 -6.11
C LEU A 34 23.21 22.83 -4.77
N LEU A 35 24.49 23.10 -4.58
CA LEU A 35 25.20 22.89 -3.31
C LEU A 35 24.51 23.67 -2.18
N VAL A 36 24.34 24.98 -2.35
CA VAL A 36 23.73 25.84 -1.31
C VAL A 36 22.29 25.38 -1.01
N GLY A 37 21.50 25.08 -2.04
CA GLY A 37 20.15 24.58 -1.88
C GLY A 37 20.08 23.26 -1.13
N ALA A 38 20.95 22.30 -1.46
CA ALA A 38 21.01 21.00 -0.82
C ALA A 38 21.55 21.11 0.64
N LEU A 39 22.56 21.96 0.89
CA LEU A 39 23.05 22.24 2.24
C LEU A 39 21.95 22.86 3.12
N ALA A 40 21.18 23.80 2.59
CA ALA A 40 20.10 24.45 3.35
C ALA A 40 19.04 23.46 3.87
N GLU A 41 18.79 22.39 3.11
CA GLU A 41 17.85 21.33 3.53
C GLU A 41 18.52 20.28 4.45
N THR A 42 19.78 19.94 4.20
CA THR A 42 20.50 18.91 4.98
C THR A 42 21.06 19.42 6.30
N CYS A 43 21.38 20.71 6.40
CA CYS A 43 21.84 21.39 7.62
C CYS A 43 20.68 22.01 8.43
N ALA A 44 19.42 21.89 7.97
CA ALA A 44 18.25 22.34 8.71
C ALA A 44 18.10 21.60 10.06
N PRO A 45 17.40 22.18 11.05
CA PRO A 45 17.13 21.51 12.32
C PRO A 45 16.53 20.13 12.12
N GLY A 46 17.13 19.09 12.74
CA GLY A 46 16.77 17.69 12.53
C GLY A 46 17.37 17.04 11.28
N GLY A 47 18.11 17.76 10.47
CA GLY A 47 18.80 17.23 9.30
C GLY A 47 20.10 16.48 9.63
N PRO A 48 20.61 15.66 8.68
CA PRO A 48 21.81 14.84 8.91
C PRO A 48 23.08 15.66 9.16
N LEU A 49 23.08 16.93 8.81
CA LEU A 49 24.21 17.87 8.89
C LEU A 49 23.91 19.07 9.80
N GLU A 50 22.97 18.96 10.73
CA GLU A 50 22.57 20.06 11.63
C GLU A 50 23.74 20.71 12.38
N MET A 51 24.80 19.97 12.65
CA MET A 51 26.02 20.50 13.28
C MET A 51 26.74 21.59 12.45
N TRP A 52 26.45 21.70 11.17
CA TRP A 52 26.98 22.72 10.26
C TRP A 52 25.87 23.71 9.83
N ARG A 53 25.05 24.18 10.76
CA ARG A 53 23.92 25.09 10.49
C ARG A 53 24.28 26.35 9.71
N ASP A 54 25.46 26.88 9.91
CA ASP A 54 25.94 28.10 9.29
C ASP A 54 26.60 27.87 7.91
N LEU A 55 26.85 26.61 7.56
CA LEU A 55 27.50 26.26 6.30
C LEU A 55 26.69 26.72 5.05
N PRO A 56 25.37 26.61 4.97
CA PRO A 56 24.63 27.14 3.84
C PRO A 56 24.75 28.64 3.63
N LEU A 57 24.83 29.43 4.72
CA LEU A 57 25.02 30.88 4.68
C LEU A 57 26.40 31.20 4.17
N ARG A 58 27.43 30.61 4.75
CA ARG A 58 28.85 30.81 4.35
C ARG A 58 29.11 30.42 2.91
N THR A 59 28.54 29.30 2.47
CA THR A 59 28.64 28.85 1.08
C THR A 59 27.88 29.79 0.14
N GLY A 60 26.72 30.33 0.55
CA GLY A 60 25.99 31.33 -0.20
C GLY A 60 26.74 32.67 -0.36
N GLU A 61 27.46 33.10 0.68
CA GLU A 61 28.37 34.26 0.62
C GLU A 61 29.55 34.02 -0.32
N TRP A 62 30.16 32.84 -0.23
CA TRP A 62 31.23 32.43 -1.14
C TRP A 62 30.76 32.43 -2.62
N VAL A 63 29.55 31.92 -2.90
CA VAL A 63 28.98 31.95 -4.27
C VAL A 63 28.83 33.37 -4.77
N ARG A 64 28.38 34.30 -3.92
CA ARG A 64 28.28 35.74 -4.29
C ARG A 64 29.62 36.38 -4.57
N GLU A 65 30.65 36.07 -3.77
CA GLU A 65 31.97 36.64 -3.94
C GLU A 65 32.72 36.10 -5.16
N HIS A 66 32.58 34.81 -5.47
CA HIS A 66 33.35 34.15 -6.52
C HIS A 66 32.68 34.12 -7.88
N LEU A 67 31.35 34.01 -7.92
CA LEU A 67 30.60 34.07 -9.18
C LEU A 67 30.16 35.50 -9.54
N GLY A 68 30.26 36.43 -8.56
CA GLY A 68 29.86 37.84 -8.75
C GLY A 68 28.34 37.97 -8.97
N SER A 69 27.91 39.25 -9.12
CA SER A 69 26.51 39.51 -9.54
C SER A 69 26.39 39.42 -11.06
N GLY A 70 25.48 38.61 -11.56
CA GLY A 70 25.26 38.49 -12.99
C GLY A 70 24.73 39.78 -13.63
N LYS A 71 25.14 40.07 -14.87
CA LYS A 71 24.69 41.23 -15.66
C LYS A 71 23.44 40.89 -16.52
N GLY A 72 22.76 39.77 -16.26
CA GLY A 72 21.66 39.29 -17.09
C GLY A 72 20.40 40.12 -16.94
N PRO A 73 19.65 40.39 -18.02
CA PRO A 73 18.29 40.89 -17.95
C PRO A 73 17.41 39.83 -17.31
N GLY A 74 16.45 40.18 -16.49
CA GLY A 74 15.58 39.38 -15.62
C GLY A 74 14.84 38.17 -16.20
N SER A 75 15.48 37.38 -17.05
CA SER A 75 14.99 36.09 -17.52
C SER A 75 15.14 35.02 -16.42
N ALA A 76 14.22 34.06 -16.38
CA ALA A 76 14.29 32.94 -15.42
C ALA A 76 15.60 32.16 -15.60
N PRO A 77 16.38 31.88 -14.51
CA PRO A 77 17.61 31.11 -14.62
C PRO A 77 17.35 29.72 -15.20
N ALA A 78 18.13 29.32 -16.20
CA ALA A 78 18.08 27.99 -16.80
C ALA A 78 19.11 27.06 -16.14
N LEU A 79 18.90 25.78 -16.16
CA LEU A 79 19.85 24.80 -15.64
C LEU A 79 21.08 24.74 -16.56
N SER A 80 22.30 24.89 -16.02
CA SER A 80 23.54 24.72 -16.78
C SER A 80 23.78 23.25 -17.15
N ALA A 81 24.65 22.99 -18.14
CA ALA A 81 25.03 21.64 -18.51
C ALA A 81 25.62 20.85 -17.32
N GLU A 82 26.46 21.51 -16.51
CA GLU A 82 27.03 20.93 -15.29
C GLU A 82 25.97 20.70 -14.20
N GLY A 83 25.05 21.64 -14.04
CA GLY A 83 23.89 21.47 -13.13
C GLY A 83 22.99 20.31 -13.55
N ALA A 84 22.77 20.13 -14.85
CA ALA A 84 22.02 19.00 -15.39
C ALA A 84 22.73 17.66 -15.10
N ALA A 85 24.06 17.59 -15.28
CA ALA A 85 24.86 16.41 -14.95
C ALA A 85 24.77 16.03 -13.45
N VAL A 86 24.75 17.02 -12.55
CA VAL A 86 24.52 16.78 -11.12
C VAL A 86 23.15 16.17 -10.87
N ILE A 87 22.10 16.64 -11.53
CA ILE A 87 20.76 16.10 -11.37
C ILE A 87 20.68 14.65 -11.90
N GLU A 88 21.26 14.36 -13.06
CA GLU A 88 21.36 13.00 -13.59
C GLU A 88 22.12 12.06 -12.65
N ARG A 89 23.26 12.52 -12.11
CA ARG A 89 24.03 11.76 -11.12
C ARG A 89 23.23 11.51 -9.85
N SER A 90 22.47 12.50 -9.38
CA SER A 90 21.60 12.35 -8.21
C SER A 90 20.49 11.33 -8.42
N ALA A 91 19.98 11.20 -9.67
CA ALA A 91 19.01 10.16 -10.03
C ALA A 91 19.62 8.76 -9.97
N LEU A 92 20.87 8.59 -10.39
CA LEU A 92 21.61 7.32 -10.26
C LEU A 92 21.81 6.95 -8.78
N LEU A 93 22.16 7.92 -7.93
CA LEU A 93 22.33 7.71 -6.48
C LEU A 93 20.99 7.41 -5.77
N ALA A 94 19.87 7.81 -6.37
CA ALA A 94 18.54 7.58 -5.85
C ALA A 94 17.87 6.30 -6.41
N ALA A 95 18.61 5.45 -7.14
CA ALA A 95 18.06 4.27 -7.80
C ALA A 95 17.33 3.32 -6.83
N ASP A 96 17.83 3.17 -5.61
CA ASP A 96 17.23 2.31 -4.57
C ASP A 96 15.92 2.87 -4.00
N THR A 97 15.74 4.19 -4.01
CA THR A 97 14.58 4.87 -3.40
C THR A 97 13.57 5.38 -4.41
N GLY A 98 13.96 5.49 -5.68
CA GLY A 98 13.17 6.05 -6.77
C GLY A 98 12.87 7.55 -6.64
N LEU A 99 13.37 8.23 -5.59
CA LEU A 99 13.12 9.65 -5.31
C LEU A 99 14.42 10.38 -5.00
N ILE A 100 14.68 11.48 -5.72
CA ILE A 100 15.86 12.32 -5.50
C ILE A 100 15.62 13.22 -4.29
N THR A 101 16.43 13.05 -3.24
CA THR A 101 16.41 13.87 -2.02
C THR A 101 17.51 14.94 -2.06
N ALA A 102 17.45 15.93 -1.16
CA ALA A 102 18.52 16.91 -0.98
C ALA A 102 19.89 16.26 -0.68
N ARG A 103 19.89 15.12 0.01
CA ARG A 103 21.09 14.31 0.27
C ARG A 103 21.69 13.75 -1.02
N HIS A 104 20.87 13.22 -1.93
CA HIS A 104 21.34 12.72 -3.22
C HIS A 104 21.91 13.84 -4.08
N LEU A 105 21.29 15.03 -4.07
CA LEU A 105 21.80 16.21 -4.74
C LEU A 105 23.16 16.62 -4.16
N LEU A 106 23.31 16.67 -2.84
CA LEU A 106 24.56 17.04 -2.19
C LEU A 106 25.69 16.05 -2.47
N LEU A 107 25.40 14.75 -2.42
CA LEU A 107 26.37 13.71 -2.81
C LEU A 107 26.77 13.83 -4.28
N ALA A 108 25.82 14.09 -5.17
CA ALA A 108 26.08 14.25 -6.61
C ALA A 108 26.96 15.48 -6.90
N VAL A 109 26.77 16.60 -6.17
CA VAL A 109 27.65 17.78 -6.27
C VAL A 109 29.07 17.45 -5.80
N LEU A 110 29.20 16.70 -4.71
CA LEU A 110 30.52 16.27 -4.20
C LEU A 110 31.20 15.29 -5.16
N ASP A 111 30.47 14.43 -5.84
CA ASP A 111 31.01 13.47 -6.82
C ASP A 111 31.41 14.15 -8.13
N ALA A 112 30.77 15.25 -8.50
CA ALA A 112 31.09 16.01 -9.70
C ALA A 112 32.44 16.77 -9.61
N GLY A 113 32.97 16.95 -8.40
CA GLY A 113 34.37 17.45 -8.16
C GLY A 113 34.62 18.92 -8.50
N ALA A 114 33.76 19.56 -9.31
CA ALA A 114 33.97 20.93 -9.78
C ALA A 114 33.24 21.94 -8.86
N GLY A 115 33.86 23.06 -8.56
CA GLY A 115 33.23 24.20 -7.85
C GLY A 115 32.77 23.92 -6.42
N GLY A 116 31.99 22.85 -6.23
CA GLY A 116 31.36 22.49 -4.94
C GLY A 116 32.37 22.15 -3.84
N GLU A 117 33.41 21.37 -4.14
CA GLU A 117 34.46 21.06 -3.16
C GLU A 117 35.29 22.28 -2.79
N SER A 118 35.62 23.14 -3.79
CA SER A 118 36.36 24.38 -3.56
C SER A 118 35.60 25.33 -2.65
N ALA A 119 34.29 25.47 -2.87
CA ALA A 119 33.38 26.26 -2.02
C ALA A 119 33.37 25.76 -0.57
N LEU A 120 33.28 24.44 -0.37
CA LEU A 120 33.26 23.84 0.96
C LEU A 120 34.57 24.03 1.70
N ARG A 121 35.72 23.80 1.04
CA ARG A 121 37.04 24.01 1.62
C ARG A 121 37.28 25.46 2.00
N ALA A 122 36.90 26.41 1.13
CA ALA A 122 36.95 27.83 1.42
C ALA A 122 36.12 28.24 2.62
N CYS A 123 34.98 27.55 2.81
CA CYS A 123 34.11 27.72 3.99
C CYS A 123 34.63 26.96 5.23
N GLY A 124 35.81 26.33 5.20
CA GLY A 124 36.39 25.60 6.32
C GLY A 124 35.69 24.27 6.62
N CYS A 125 35.02 23.69 5.61
CA CYS A 125 34.40 22.37 5.71
C CYS A 125 35.22 21.36 4.87
N ASP A 126 35.58 20.22 5.48
CA ASP A 126 36.22 19.13 4.76
C ASP A 126 35.16 18.35 3.95
N PRO A 127 35.26 18.34 2.60
CA PRO A 127 34.32 17.62 1.75
C PRO A 127 34.25 16.12 2.05
N GLU A 128 35.39 15.51 2.42
CA GLU A 128 35.43 14.08 2.74
C GLU A 128 34.75 13.75 4.09
N ALA A 129 34.87 14.64 5.07
CA ALA A 129 34.13 14.51 6.32
C ALA A 129 32.61 14.63 6.08
N LEU A 130 32.21 15.56 5.21
CA LEU A 130 30.81 15.75 4.79
C LEU A 130 30.30 14.50 4.05
N ARG A 131 31.08 13.99 3.08
CA ARG A 131 30.75 12.78 2.30
C ARG A 131 30.60 11.56 3.21
N ARG A 132 31.54 11.31 4.11
CA ARG A 132 31.47 10.23 5.11
C ARG A 132 30.21 10.34 5.96
N ARG A 133 29.84 11.53 6.41
CA ARG A 133 28.65 11.76 7.22
C ARG A 133 27.37 11.53 6.43
N LEU A 134 27.34 11.89 5.14
CA LEU A 134 26.23 11.64 4.24
C LEU A 134 26.14 10.17 3.83
N GLN A 135 27.25 9.46 3.67
CA GLN A 135 27.29 8.04 3.30
C GLN A 135 26.97 7.12 4.49
N LEU A 136 27.31 7.55 5.72
CA LEU A 136 26.75 6.93 6.89
C LEU A 136 25.22 7.08 6.77
N ARG A 137 24.50 5.97 6.55
CA ARG A 137 23.04 5.95 6.82
C ARG A 137 22.90 6.67 8.16
N PRO A 138 22.03 7.70 8.29
CA PRO A 138 21.78 8.25 9.61
C PRO A 138 21.42 7.05 10.46
N ALA A 139 22.28 6.75 11.45
CA ALA A 139 21.86 5.85 12.51
C ALA A 139 20.53 6.42 12.96
N PRO A 140 19.46 5.61 13.08
CA PRO A 140 18.17 6.11 13.48
C PRO A 140 18.45 7.05 14.63
N GLN A 141 18.13 8.34 14.43
CA GLN A 141 18.41 9.34 15.46
C GLN A 141 17.83 8.76 16.72
N LYS A 142 18.68 8.46 17.69
CA LYS A 142 18.23 8.09 19.02
C LYS A 142 17.40 9.29 19.46
N SER A 143 16.10 9.27 19.13
CA SER A 143 15.13 10.10 19.82
C SER A 143 15.47 9.91 21.28
N GLY A 144 15.73 10.98 22.01
CA GLY A 144 16.31 10.92 23.35
C GLY A 144 15.42 10.27 24.42
N LEU A 145 14.55 9.40 24.02
CA LEU A 145 13.71 8.53 24.82
C LEU A 145 14.45 7.22 25.08
N ARG A 146 14.71 6.94 26.34
CA ARG A 146 15.35 5.71 26.81
C ARG A 146 14.53 4.53 26.27
N ARG A 147 15.20 3.55 25.63
CA ARG A 147 14.61 2.30 25.10
C ARG A 147 13.79 1.49 26.12
N GLY A 148 13.74 1.94 27.40
CA GLY A 148 13.04 1.31 28.49
C GLY A 148 11.61 1.80 28.73
N GLU A 149 11.19 2.87 28.06
CA GLU A 149 9.93 3.57 28.40
C GLU A 149 8.68 3.03 27.69
N LEU A 150 8.83 2.06 26.76
CA LEU A 150 7.71 1.45 26.01
C LEU A 150 7.65 -0.08 26.21
N LYS A 151 8.00 -0.57 27.39
CA LYS A 151 8.09 -2.01 27.67
C LYS A 151 6.75 -2.72 27.49
N LEU A 152 5.70 -2.15 28.04
CA LEU A 152 4.36 -2.73 27.96
C LEU A 152 3.79 -2.63 26.54
N THR A 153 3.97 -1.48 25.89
CA THR A 153 3.50 -1.26 24.51
C THR A 153 4.16 -2.25 23.56
N LEU A 154 5.46 -2.49 23.69
CA LEU A 154 6.21 -3.42 22.84
C LEU A 154 6.00 -4.89 23.21
N GLN A 155 5.47 -5.19 24.41
CA GLN A 155 5.09 -6.55 24.77
C GLN A 155 3.88 -7.03 23.94
N PHE A 156 2.96 -6.12 23.59
CA PHE A 156 1.75 -6.41 22.83
C PHE A 156 1.74 -5.77 21.43
N GLY A 157 2.88 -5.21 21.03
CA GLY A 157 3.01 -4.49 19.77
C GLY A 157 4.39 -4.61 19.16
N GLU A 158 4.49 -4.12 17.93
CA GLU A 158 5.71 -4.11 17.14
C GLU A 158 6.08 -2.68 16.74
N ASP A 159 7.35 -2.31 16.88
CA ASP A 159 7.86 -1.05 16.33
C ASP A 159 8.06 -1.16 14.81
N MET A 160 7.04 -0.75 14.07
CA MET A 160 7.04 -0.76 12.62
C MET A 160 8.16 0.14 12.03
N THR A 161 8.48 1.26 12.70
CA THR A 161 9.53 2.17 12.23
C THR A 161 10.91 1.52 12.39
N ALA A 162 11.17 0.83 13.49
CA ALA A 162 12.41 0.11 13.70
C ALA A 162 12.56 -1.06 12.72
N ARG A 163 11.48 -1.81 12.49
CA ARG A 163 11.46 -2.89 11.48
C ARG A 163 11.69 -2.36 10.07
N ALA A 164 11.06 -1.23 9.72
CA ALA A 164 11.29 -0.56 8.44
C ALA A 164 12.74 -0.13 8.24
N ALA A 165 13.38 0.42 9.30
CA ALA A 165 14.78 0.80 9.27
C ALA A 165 15.73 -0.40 9.06
N ALA A 166 15.32 -1.59 9.55
CA ALA A 166 16.04 -2.84 9.33
C ALA A 166 15.77 -3.49 7.96
N GLY A 167 14.91 -2.88 7.12
CA GLY A 167 14.53 -3.43 5.81
C GLY A 167 13.55 -4.60 5.89
N GLY A 168 12.81 -4.74 7.01
CA GLY A 168 11.93 -5.86 7.31
C GLY A 168 10.57 -5.86 6.61
N TYR A 169 10.27 -4.84 5.77
CA TYR A 169 9.02 -4.77 5.02
C TYR A 169 9.23 -4.87 3.52
N ASP A 170 8.21 -5.36 2.85
CA ASP A 170 8.13 -5.41 1.41
C ASP A 170 8.07 -4.00 0.79
N PRO A 171 8.50 -3.84 -0.48
CA PRO A 171 8.35 -2.58 -1.18
C PRO A 171 6.86 -2.25 -1.34
N VAL A 172 6.47 -1.04 -0.95
CA VAL A 172 5.10 -0.54 -1.11
C VAL A 172 5.02 0.25 -2.41
N ALA A 173 4.20 -0.22 -3.33
CA ALA A 173 3.97 0.41 -4.63
C ALA A 173 2.52 0.87 -4.77
N CYS A 174 2.29 1.92 -5.60
CA CYS A 174 0.97 2.44 -5.95
C CYS A 174 0.12 2.93 -4.76
N ARG A 175 0.76 3.35 -3.64
CA ARG A 175 0.09 3.87 -2.43
C ARG A 175 0.61 5.24 -1.97
N ASP A 176 1.37 5.93 -2.82
CA ASP A 176 1.98 7.22 -2.46
C ASP A 176 0.95 8.29 -2.13
N ARG A 177 -0.21 8.30 -2.80
CA ARG A 177 -1.30 9.26 -2.56
C ARG A 177 -1.92 9.06 -1.19
N GLU A 178 -2.22 7.83 -0.83
CA GLU A 178 -2.81 7.47 0.46
C GLU A 178 -1.83 7.72 1.60
N ILE A 179 -0.55 7.36 1.43
CA ILE A 179 0.51 7.63 2.42
C ILE A 179 0.67 9.15 2.60
N ALA A 180 0.72 9.94 1.52
CA ALA A 180 0.81 11.39 1.60
C ALA A 180 -0.42 11.98 2.32
N ARG A 181 -1.62 11.45 2.10
CA ARG A 181 -2.84 11.86 2.79
C ARG A 181 -2.79 11.53 4.27
N VAL A 182 -2.30 10.35 4.65
CA VAL A 182 -2.08 9.96 6.05
C VAL A 182 -1.11 10.91 6.74
N ILE A 183 0.03 11.19 6.11
CA ILE A 183 1.03 12.15 6.60
C ILE A 183 0.40 13.54 6.79
N GLN A 184 -0.38 14.01 5.82
CA GLN A 184 -1.09 15.29 5.92
C GLN A 184 -2.05 15.32 7.11
N ILE A 185 -2.79 14.24 7.36
CA ILE A 185 -3.74 14.16 8.49
C ILE A 185 -2.97 14.15 9.81
N LEU A 186 -1.94 13.32 9.94
CA LEU A 186 -1.10 13.22 11.14
C LEU A 186 -0.42 14.56 11.49
N SER A 187 -0.13 15.39 10.50
CA SER A 187 0.48 16.72 10.67
C SER A 187 -0.50 17.81 11.12
N ARG A 188 -1.80 17.51 11.22
CA ARG A 188 -2.82 18.50 11.64
C ARG A 188 -2.79 18.73 13.15
N ARG A 189 -3.15 19.94 13.55
CA ARG A 189 -3.33 20.28 14.98
C ARG A 189 -4.56 19.61 15.61
N GLN A 190 -5.61 19.42 14.82
CA GLN A 190 -6.85 18.77 15.24
C GLN A 190 -7.27 17.72 14.23
N LYS A 191 -8.00 16.69 14.69
CA LYS A 191 -8.41 15.55 13.86
C LYS A 191 -7.21 14.88 13.16
N SER A 192 -6.16 14.64 13.93
CA SER A 192 -4.87 14.09 13.47
C SER A 192 -4.82 12.57 13.49
N ASN A 193 -5.97 11.90 13.57
CA ASN A 193 -6.04 10.44 13.61
C ASN A 193 -6.62 9.90 12.29
N PRO A 194 -5.80 9.42 11.36
CA PRO A 194 -6.29 8.82 10.13
C PRO A 194 -6.88 7.44 10.39
N VAL A 195 -7.93 7.08 9.65
CA VAL A 195 -8.45 5.72 9.60
C VAL A 195 -8.50 5.24 8.15
N LEU A 196 -7.82 4.14 7.87
CA LEU A 196 -7.79 3.50 6.56
C LEU A 196 -9.05 2.67 6.39
N LEU A 197 -9.87 3.01 5.40
CA LEU A 197 -11.12 2.33 5.08
C LEU A 197 -10.98 1.58 3.76
N GLY A 198 -11.25 0.29 3.76
CA GLY A 198 -11.25 -0.51 2.54
C GLY A 198 -11.55 -1.97 2.83
N PRO A 199 -11.88 -2.77 1.80
CA PRO A 199 -12.10 -4.19 1.93
C PRO A 199 -10.89 -4.93 2.51
N ALA A 200 -11.07 -6.19 2.93
CA ALA A 200 -9.96 -7.05 3.30
C ALA A 200 -9.06 -7.31 2.08
N GLY A 201 -7.76 -7.40 2.26
CA GLY A 201 -6.80 -7.69 1.20
C GLY A 201 -6.43 -6.52 0.27
N VAL A 202 -7.02 -5.32 0.46
CA VAL A 202 -6.76 -4.16 -0.42
C VAL A 202 -5.42 -3.46 -0.15
N GLY A 203 -4.69 -3.86 0.88
CA GLY A 203 -3.37 -3.30 1.23
C GLY A 203 -3.42 -2.15 2.24
N LYS A 204 -4.36 -2.14 3.19
CA LYS A 204 -4.40 -1.15 4.28
C LYS A 204 -3.13 -1.19 5.13
N THR A 205 -2.68 -2.38 5.50
CA THR A 205 -1.45 -2.58 6.30
C THR A 205 -0.21 -2.13 5.52
N ALA A 206 -0.16 -2.32 4.19
CA ALA A 206 0.91 -1.82 3.33
C ALA A 206 1.04 -0.28 3.37
N VAL A 207 -0.08 0.45 3.51
CA VAL A 207 -0.03 1.93 3.70
C VAL A 207 0.63 2.28 5.03
N ALA A 208 0.37 1.53 6.11
CA ALA A 208 1.04 1.73 7.41
C ALA A 208 2.53 1.39 7.33
N GLU A 209 2.91 0.32 6.65
CA GLU A 209 4.30 -0.06 6.38
C GLU A 209 5.03 1.00 5.54
N GLY A 210 4.36 1.56 4.52
CA GLY A 210 4.86 2.67 3.72
C GLY A 210 5.08 3.94 4.55
N LEU A 211 4.17 4.26 5.47
CA LEU A 211 4.36 5.34 6.43
C LEU A 211 5.56 5.07 7.35
N ALA A 212 5.69 3.85 7.89
CA ALA A 212 6.82 3.46 8.74
C ALA A 212 8.16 3.62 8.01
N ARG A 213 8.23 3.26 6.72
CA ARG A 213 9.43 3.47 5.88
C ARG A 213 9.77 4.95 5.72
N ARG A 214 8.77 5.81 5.46
CA ARG A 214 8.98 7.27 5.35
C ARG A 214 9.40 7.90 6.67
N LEU A 215 8.83 7.45 7.81
CA LEU A 215 9.27 7.87 9.14
C LEU A 215 10.71 7.46 9.41
N ALA A 216 11.08 6.22 9.11
CA ALA A 216 12.43 5.69 9.29
C ALA A 216 13.45 6.39 8.38
N GLY A 217 13.07 6.73 7.15
CA GLY A 217 13.89 7.47 6.18
C GLY A 217 13.98 8.97 6.43
N GLY A 218 13.18 9.52 7.36
CA GLY A 218 13.08 10.96 7.59
C GLY A 218 12.36 11.71 6.47
N GLU A 219 11.60 11.02 5.63
CA GLU A 219 10.86 11.57 4.49
C GLU A 219 9.47 12.09 4.90
N VAL A 220 9.40 12.76 6.05
CA VAL A 220 8.17 13.29 6.63
C VAL A 220 8.36 14.75 7.05
N PRO A 221 7.27 15.53 7.14
CA PRO A 221 7.34 16.89 7.65
C PRO A 221 7.91 16.95 9.08
N GLN A 222 8.48 18.10 9.45
CA GLN A 222 9.10 18.31 10.77
C GLN A 222 8.16 17.95 11.95
N ALA A 223 6.86 18.13 11.80
CA ALA A 223 5.86 17.76 12.83
C ALA A 223 5.82 16.25 13.13
N LEU A 224 6.32 15.42 12.21
CA LEU A 224 6.39 13.95 12.34
C LEU A 224 7.82 13.44 12.45
N ALA A 225 8.82 14.31 12.40
CA ALA A 225 10.23 13.93 12.53
C ALA A 225 10.48 13.28 13.89
N GLY A 226 11.19 12.14 13.90
CA GLY A 226 11.50 11.40 15.11
C GLY A 226 10.32 10.63 15.74
N LYS A 227 9.14 10.63 15.12
CA LYS A 227 8.02 9.79 15.57
C LYS A 227 8.21 8.34 15.18
N ARG A 228 7.67 7.46 16.01
CA ARG A 228 7.68 6.00 15.85
C ARG A 228 6.27 5.52 15.61
N LEU A 229 6.07 4.69 14.62
CA LEU A 229 4.80 3.99 14.39
C LEU A 229 4.87 2.63 15.07
N ILE A 230 3.98 2.39 16.01
CA ILE A 230 3.92 1.14 16.77
C ILE A 230 2.56 0.48 16.50
N SER A 231 2.60 -0.71 15.91
CA SER A 231 1.43 -1.56 15.74
C SER A 231 1.11 -2.24 17.06
N VAL A 232 -0.15 -2.25 17.48
CA VAL A 232 -0.60 -2.90 18.71
C VAL A 232 -1.80 -3.80 18.41
N SER A 233 -1.77 -5.03 18.95
CA SER A 233 -2.86 -5.99 18.88
C SER A 233 -3.68 -5.96 20.17
N LEU A 234 -4.88 -5.40 20.12
CA LEU A 234 -5.80 -5.43 21.26
C LEU A 234 -6.29 -6.86 21.54
N GLY A 235 -6.47 -7.68 20.50
CA GLY A 235 -6.80 -9.09 20.65
C GLY A 235 -5.74 -9.89 21.43
N GLY A 236 -4.46 -9.60 21.17
CA GLY A 236 -3.34 -10.19 21.91
C GLY A 236 -3.34 -9.79 23.39
N MET A 237 -3.77 -8.55 23.69
CA MET A 237 -3.92 -8.11 25.09
C MET A 237 -5.06 -8.84 25.81
N VAL A 238 -6.19 -9.05 25.13
CA VAL A 238 -7.34 -9.79 25.69
C VAL A 238 -6.98 -11.25 25.96
N ALA A 239 -6.32 -11.92 25.01
CA ALA A 239 -5.92 -13.32 25.15
C ALA A 239 -4.98 -13.58 26.33
N GLY A 240 -4.22 -12.56 26.77
CA GLY A 240 -3.31 -12.61 27.91
C GLY A 240 -3.93 -12.18 29.24
N THR A 241 -5.27 -12.03 29.34
CA THR A 241 -5.95 -11.58 30.57
C THR A 241 -7.09 -12.54 30.97
N LYS A 242 -7.22 -12.83 32.24
CA LYS A 242 -8.28 -13.69 32.78
C LYS A 242 -9.55 -12.89 33.15
N TYR A 243 -9.39 -11.62 33.48
CA TYR A 243 -10.48 -10.75 33.96
C TYR A 243 -10.51 -9.43 33.20
N ARG A 244 -11.71 -8.89 33.00
CA ARG A 244 -11.94 -7.61 32.32
C ARG A 244 -11.13 -6.45 32.94
N GLY A 245 -11.03 -6.37 34.28
CA GLY A 245 -10.28 -5.31 34.95
C GLY A 245 -8.79 -5.31 34.64
N GLU A 246 -8.18 -6.49 34.49
CA GLU A 246 -6.78 -6.64 34.11
C GLU A 246 -6.49 -6.10 32.71
N PHE A 247 -7.40 -6.33 31.76
CA PHE A 247 -7.30 -5.77 30.42
C PHE A 247 -7.40 -4.23 30.44
N GLU A 248 -8.40 -3.69 31.18
CA GLU A 248 -8.57 -2.23 31.28
C GLU A 248 -7.34 -1.57 31.92
N GLU A 249 -6.73 -2.19 32.91
CA GLU A 249 -5.51 -1.71 33.57
C GLU A 249 -4.31 -1.72 32.58
N LYS A 250 -4.12 -2.81 31.82
CA LYS A 250 -3.06 -2.92 30.80
C LYS A 250 -3.22 -1.87 29.72
N VAL A 251 -4.44 -1.65 29.21
CA VAL A 251 -4.70 -0.61 28.20
C VAL A 251 -4.41 0.79 28.78
N ARG A 252 -4.82 1.09 30.00
CA ARG A 252 -4.53 2.39 30.63
C ARG A 252 -3.03 2.60 30.83
N ALA A 253 -2.32 1.59 31.29
CA ALA A 253 -0.87 1.64 31.46
C ALA A 253 -0.16 1.87 30.12
N MET A 254 -0.55 1.15 29.07
CA MET A 254 -0.04 1.36 27.70
C MET A 254 -0.30 2.79 27.20
N LEU A 255 -1.52 3.31 27.36
CA LEU A 255 -1.85 4.67 26.94
C LEU A 255 -1.02 5.71 27.70
N THR A 256 -0.80 5.51 29.00
CA THR A 256 0.06 6.38 29.84
C THR A 256 1.51 6.34 29.36
N GLU A 257 2.02 5.16 29.06
CA GLU A 257 3.37 4.95 28.54
C GLU A 257 3.57 5.69 27.19
N VAL A 258 2.62 5.53 26.26
CA VAL A 258 2.63 6.19 24.94
C VAL A 258 2.53 7.71 25.06
N GLN A 259 1.64 8.22 25.93
CA GLN A 259 1.51 9.66 26.17
C GLN A 259 2.76 10.27 26.80
N SER A 260 3.38 9.57 27.73
CA SER A 260 4.64 9.98 28.38
C SER A 260 5.80 10.02 27.40
N ALA A 261 5.82 9.09 26.43
CA ALA A 261 6.81 9.04 25.38
C ALA A 261 6.67 10.21 24.37
N GLY A 262 5.46 10.64 24.06
CA GLY A 262 5.15 11.83 23.25
C GLY A 262 5.50 11.75 21.75
N ASN A 263 6.31 10.78 21.35
CA ASN A 263 6.77 10.60 19.95
C ASN A 263 6.24 9.32 19.30
N VAL A 264 5.15 8.77 19.81
CA VAL A 264 4.54 7.52 19.32
C VAL A 264 3.27 7.82 18.55
N ILE A 265 3.12 7.16 17.41
CA ILE A 265 1.86 7.00 16.68
C ILE A 265 1.45 5.54 16.85
N LEU A 266 0.30 5.28 17.48
CA LEU A 266 -0.22 3.93 17.56
C LEU A 266 -0.89 3.54 16.24
N PHE A 267 -0.62 2.34 15.76
CA PHE A 267 -1.37 1.72 14.67
C PHE A 267 -2.21 0.58 15.21
N LEU A 268 -3.52 0.64 14.96
CA LEU A 268 -4.46 -0.42 15.30
C LEU A 268 -5.04 -0.99 14.01
N ASP A 269 -4.59 -2.19 13.66
CA ASP A 269 -5.32 -2.97 12.66
C ASP A 269 -6.64 -3.45 13.29
N GLU A 270 -7.68 -3.56 12.50
CA GLU A 270 -9.03 -3.85 12.99
C GLU A 270 -9.53 -2.84 14.05
N LEU A 271 -9.47 -1.54 13.75
CA LEU A 271 -9.86 -0.46 14.65
C LEU A 271 -11.24 -0.67 15.31
N HIS A 272 -12.16 -1.38 14.67
CA HIS A 272 -13.49 -1.69 15.19
C HIS A 272 -13.46 -2.49 16.50
N THR A 273 -12.37 -3.20 16.79
CA THR A 273 -12.17 -3.96 18.03
C THR A 273 -12.17 -3.08 19.29
N ILE A 274 -11.84 -1.78 19.14
CA ILE A 274 -11.93 -0.82 20.26
C ILE A 274 -13.35 -0.75 20.83
N CYS A 275 -14.37 -0.86 19.97
CA CYS A 275 -15.78 -0.73 20.35
C CYS A 275 -16.44 -2.07 20.76
N GLY A 276 -15.66 -3.07 21.16
CA GLY A 276 -16.19 -4.36 21.59
C GLY A 276 -16.80 -5.21 20.44
N ALA A 277 -16.47 -4.89 19.20
CA ALA A 277 -16.94 -5.61 18.03
C ALA A 277 -16.20 -6.95 17.90
N GLY A 278 -16.86 -8.04 18.25
CA GLY A 278 -16.34 -9.38 17.96
C GLY A 278 -16.42 -10.40 19.10
N ALA A 279 -17.00 -10.05 20.24
CA ALA A 279 -17.21 -11.02 21.30
C ALA A 279 -18.68 -11.14 21.68
N ALA A 280 -19.10 -12.36 22.05
CA ALA A 280 -20.36 -12.68 22.68
C ALA A 280 -20.63 -11.82 23.94
N GLU A 281 -21.84 -11.87 24.50
CA GLU A 281 -22.23 -11.16 25.73
C GLU A 281 -21.10 -11.09 26.77
N GLY A 282 -20.53 -9.87 26.97
CA GLY A 282 -19.35 -9.64 27.82
C GLY A 282 -18.20 -8.89 27.15
N ALA A 283 -18.33 -8.47 25.88
CA ALA A 283 -17.29 -7.79 25.10
C ALA A 283 -16.76 -6.55 25.81
N ILE A 284 -15.45 -6.47 25.92
CA ILE A 284 -14.72 -5.39 26.61
C ILE A 284 -14.74 -4.16 25.70
N ASP A 285 -15.42 -3.09 26.10
CA ASP A 285 -15.43 -1.81 25.39
C ASP A 285 -14.18 -1.00 25.78
N ALA A 286 -13.11 -1.14 25.00
CA ALA A 286 -11.90 -0.34 25.14
C ALA A 286 -12.12 1.12 24.70
N GLY A 287 -13.18 1.42 23.94
CA GLY A 287 -13.46 2.76 23.43
C GLY A 287 -13.50 3.82 24.54
N ASN A 288 -14.07 3.48 25.68
CA ASN A 288 -14.14 4.39 26.83
C ASN A 288 -12.77 4.75 27.42
N LEU A 289 -11.74 3.91 27.22
CA LEU A 289 -10.37 4.16 27.64
C LEU A 289 -9.61 5.05 26.63
N PHE A 290 -9.88 4.87 25.33
CA PHE A 290 -9.25 5.67 24.28
C PHE A 290 -9.86 7.07 24.15
N LYS A 291 -11.16 7.25 24.41
CA LYS A 291 -11.86 8.56 24.29
C LYS A 291 -11.17 9.70 25.02
N PRO A 292 -10.79 9.59 26.30
CA PRO A 292 -10.11 10.66 27.02
C PRO A 292 -8.71 10.96 26.45
N ALA A 293 -7.97 9.93 26.03
CA ALA A 293 -6.64 10.06 25.46
C ALA A 293 -6.66 10.80 24.10
N LEU A 294 -7.62 10.44 23.24
CA LEU A 294 -7.86 11.11 21.94
C LEU A 294 -8.43 12.53 22.10
N ALA A 295 -9.24 12.78 23.15
CA ALA A 295 -9.84 14.09 23.39
C ALA A 295 -8.82 15.15 23.80
N ARG A 296 -7.84 14.80 24.63
CA ARG A 296 -6.81 15.72 25.12
C ARG A 296 -5.70 16.01 24.12
N GLY A 297 -5.70 15.35 22.94
CA GLY A 297 -4.67 15.53 21.90
C GLY A 297 -3.29 14.94 22.26
N GLY A 298 -3.19 14.21 23.35
CA GLY A 298 -1.94 13.57 23.82
C GLY A 298 -1.64 12.23 23.17
N LEU A 299 -2.51 11.75 22.27
CA LEU A 299 -2.36 10.49 21.56
C LEU A 299 -2.59 10.70 20.09
N GLN A 300 -1.67 10.22 19.25
CA GLN A 300 -1.89 10.04 17.82
C GLN A 300 -2.14 8.58 17.51
N LEU A 301 -3.23 8.32 16.82
CA LEU A 301 -3.68 6.98 16.50
C LEU A 301 -4.04 6.89 15.01
N MET A 302 -3.51 5.88 14.36
CA MET A 302 -3.87 5.46 13.02
C MET A 302 -4.64 4.14 13.11
N GLY A 303 -5.77 4.03 12.46
CA GLY A 303 -6.56 2.80 12.44
C GLY A 303 -6.74 2.24 11.04
N ALA A 304 -7.01 0.94 10.94
CA ALA A 304 -7.46 0.31 9.72
C ALA A 304 -8.72 -0.53 9.99
N THR A 305 -9.72 -0.47 9.12
CA THR A 305 -10.96 -1.25 9.24
C THR A 305 -11.70 -1.27 7.90
N THR A 306 -12.78 -2.03 7.80
CA THR A 306 -13.67 -1.97 6.63
C THR A 306 -14.66 -0.81 6.74
N GLY A 307 -15.16 -0.32 5.61
CA GLY A 307 -16.17 0.75 5.60
C GLY A 307 -17.48 0.36 6.30
N ALA A 308 -17.85 -0.93 6.25
CA ALA A 308 -19.03 -1.45 6.94
C ALA A 308 -18.87 -1.43 8.48
N GLU A 309 -17.72 -1.91 8.97
CA GLU A 309 -17.38 -1.90 10.39
C GLU A 309 -17.22 -0.48 10.95
N PHE A 310 -16.59 0.40 10.18
CA PHE A 310 -16.48 1.81 10.56
C PHE A 310 -17.87 2.45 10.75
N LYS A 311 -18.79 2.23 9.83
CA LYS A 311 -20.18 2.72 9.94
C LYS A 311 -20.91 2.09 11.11
N LYS A 312 -20.75 0.78 11.31
CA LYS A 312 -21.47 0.02 12.35
C LYS A 312 -21.01 0.37 13.77
N TYR A 313 -19.70 0.54 13.98
CA TYR A 313 -19.11 0.62 15.33
C TYR A 313 -18.58 2.02 15.66
N ILE A 314 -17.78 2.64 14.76
CA ILE A 314 -17.09 3.91 15.04
C ILE A 314 -18.00 5.13 14.77
N SER A 315 -18.72 5.14 13.64
CA SER A 315 -19.56 6.31 13.26
C SER A 315 -20.74 6.51 14.20
N ARG A 316 -21.20 5.48 14.91
CA ARG A 316 -22.27 5.58 15.89
C ARG A 316 -21.85 6.29 17.17
N ASP A 317 -20.56 6.25 17.49
CA ASP A 317 -19.98 6.96 18.61
C ASP A 317 -19.50 8.35 18.17
N SER A 318 -20.28 9.38 18.47
CA SER A 318 -20.00 10.77 18.04
C SER A 318 -18.67 11.30 18.58
N ALA A 319 -18.18 10.81 19.73
CA ALA A 319 -16.94 11.22 20.33
C ALA A 319 -15.73 10.65 19.57
N LEU A 320 -15.80 9.40 19.12
CA LEU A 320 -14.78 8.77 18.29
C LEU A 320 -14.85 9.28 16.84
N ALA A 321 -16.04 9.34 16.25
CA ALA A 321 -16.23 9.76 14.86
C ALA A 321 -15.65 11.16 14.58
N ARG A 322 -15.77 12.09 15.54
CA ARG A 322 -15.21 13.45 15.40
C ARG A 322 -13.69 13.50 15.47
N ARG A 323 -13.03 12.45 15.93
CA ARG A 323 -11.57 12.41 16.11
C ARG A 323 -10.85 11.73 14.96
N PHE A 324 -11.55 10.84 14.25
CA PHE A 324 -10.99 10.12 13.12
C PHE A 324 -11.26 10.82 11.79
N GLN A 325 -10.27 10.75 10.89
CA GLN A 325 -10.38 11.24 9.53
C GLN A 325 -10.26 10.07 8.56
N PRO A 326 -11.32 9.74 7.81
CA PRO A 326 -11.29 8.65 6.84
C PRO A 326 -10.29 8.87 5.71
N VAL A 327 -9.64 7.80 5.30
CA VAL A 327 -8.80 7.68 4.10
C VAL A 327 -9.25 6.40 3.40
N ASP A 328 -9.93 6.57 2.26
CA ASP A 328 -10.43 5.44 1.50
C ASP A 328 -9.30 4.77 0.72
N ILE A 329 -9.17 3.46 0.90
CA ILE A 329 -8.21 2.61 0.21
C ILE A 329 -8.98 1.78 -0.81
N HIS A 330 -8.84 2.12 -2.07
CA HIS A 330 -9.50 1.43 -3.15
C HIS A 330 -8.72 0.22 -3.63
N GLU A 331 -9.44 -0.74 -4.18
CA GLU A 331 -8.81 -1.86 -4.87
C GLU A 331 -7.99 -1.34 -6.05
N PRO A 332 -6.73 -1.78 -6.21
CA PRO A 332 -5.90 -1.33 -7.31
C PRO A 332 -6.45 -1.85 -8.65
N THR A 333 -6.24 -1.08 -9.70
CA THR A 333 -6.52 -1.51 -11.05
C THR A 333 -5.61 -2.68 -11.46
N PRO A 334 -5.96 -3.48 -12.48
CA PRO A 334 -5.08 -4.55 -12.96
C PRO A 334 -3.67 -4.07 -13.34
N ALA A 335 -3.55 -2.86 -13.88
CA ALA A 335 -2.26 -2.25 -14.21
C ALA A 335 -1.43 -1.94 -12.94
N GLU A 336 -2.06 -1.35 -11.92
CA GLU A 336 -1.42 -1.09 -10.62
C GLU A 336 -1.07 -2.38 -9.89
N THR A 337 -1.95 -3.39 -9.95
CA THR A 337 -1.66 -4.73 -9.41
C THR A 337 -0.41 -5.32 -10.07
N GLY A 338 -0.25 -5.16 -11.38
CA GLY A 338 0.96 -5.56 -12.08
C GLY A 338 2.23 -4.88 -11.59
N VAL A 339 2.16 -3.59 -11.27
CA VAL A 339 3.29 -2.85 -10.67
C VAL A 339 3.59 -3.39 -9.26
N ILE A 340 2.57 -3.66 -8.46
CA ILE A 340 2.71 -4.20 -7.10
C ILE A 340 3.36 -5.60 -7.16
N LEU A 341 2.86 -6.51 -7.98
CA LEU A 341 3.42 -7.86 -8.12
C LEU A 341 4.88 -7.84 -8.58
N ARG A 342 5.22 -6.98 -9.56
CA ARG A 342 6.61 -6.83 -10.01
C ARG A 342 7.52 -6.30 -8.89
N ALA A 343 7.02 -5.42 -8.03
CA ALA A 343 7.78 -4.93 -6.88
C ALA A 343 7.99 -6.01 -5.81
N LEU A 344 7.03 -6.92 -5.62
CA LEU A 344 7.10 -8.01 -4.66
C LEU A 344 7.90 -9.21 -5.19
N ARG A 345 7.91 -9.43 -6.51
CA ARG A 345 8.52 -10.58 -7.18
C ARG A 345 9.90 -10.99 -6.63
N PRO A 346 10.89 -10.09 -6.44
CA PRO A 346 12.22 -10.51 -6.00
C PRO A 346 12.24 -11.19 -4.63
N ARG A 347 11.28 -10.84 -3.76
CA ARG A 347 11.15 -11.48 -2.43
C ARG A 347 10.60 -12.89 -2.53
N TYR A 348 9.58 -13.10 -3.36
CA TYR A 348 9.00 -14.41 -3.60
C TYR A 348 9.95 -15.32 -4.36
N GLU A 349 10.68 -14.79 -5.35
CA GLU A 349 11.75 -15.50 -6.03
C GLU A 349 12.86 -15.95 -5.06
N GLY A 350 13.26 -15.07 -4.13
CA GLY A 350 14.24 -15.39 -3.10
C GLY A 350 13.75 -16.43 -2.10
N HIS A 351 12.45 -16.43 -1.79
CA HIS A 351 11.84 -17.37 -0.85
C HIS A 351 11.72 -18.79 -1.45
N HIS A 352 11.20 -18.89 -2.68
CA HIS A 352 10.95 -20.17 -3.34
C HIS A 352 12.15 -20.70 -4.13
N GLY A 353 13.15 -19.87 -4.40
CA GLY A 353 14.31 -20.26 -5.22
C GLY A 353 13.99 -20.45 -6.70
N VAL A 354 12.90 -19.86 -7.20
CA VAL A 354 12.42 -19.94 -8.59
C VAL A 354 12.23 -18.55 -9.18
N LEU A 355 12.47 -18.41 -10.48
CA LEU A 355 12.19 -17.17 -11.21
C LEU A 355 10.70 -17.11 -11.59
N ILE A 356 10.04 -16.00 -11.31
CA ILE A 356 8.63 -15.76 -11.67
C ILE A 356 8.59 -14.98 -12.97
N THR A 357 8.01 -15.57 -14.02
CA THR A 357 7.92 -14.92 -15.34
C THR A 357 6.85 -13.83 -15.38
N ASP A 358 7.00 -12.85 -16.28
CA ASP A 358 5.97 -11.82 -16.47
C ASP A 358 4.63 -12.44 -16.93
N GLU A 359 4.68 -13.52 -17.74
CA GLU A 359 3.48 -14.27 -18.09
C GLU A 359 2.75 -14.81 -16.85
N ALA A 360 3.49 -15.31 -15.86
CA ALA A 360 2.89 -15.79 -14.61
C ALA A 360 2.20 -14.66 -13.86
N LEU A 361 2.80 -13.46 -13.77
CA LEU A 361 2.19 -12.29 -13.16
C LEU A 361 0.90 -11.88 -13.88
N ASP A 362 0.94 -11.79 -15.20
CA ASP A 362 -0.23 -11.41 -16.01
C ASP A 362 -1.36 -12.45 -15.87
N GLN A 363 -1.03 -13.74 -15.84
CA GLN A 363 -1.99 -14.81 -15.60
C GLN A 363 -2.56 -14.75 -14.18
N ALA A 364 -1.74 -14.44 -13.16
CA ALA A 364 -2.22 -14.30 -11.79
C ALA A 364 -3.27 -13.18 -11.68
N ILE A 365 -3.00 -12.02 -12.28
CA ILE A 365 -3.94 -10.88 -12.32
C ILE A 365 -5.23 -11.25 -13.07
N ALA A 366 -5.12 -11.93 -14.19
CA ALA A 366 -6.28 -12.27 -15.03
C ALA A 366 -7.19 -13.33 -14.38
N LEU A 367 -6.60 -14.28 -13.64
CA LEU A 367 -7.31 -15.44 -13.09
C LEU A 367 -7.79 -15.22 -11.65
N SER A 368 -7.07 -14.44 -10.83
CA SER A 368 -7.40 -14.25 -9.41
C SER A 368 -8.82 -13.78 -9.16
N PRO A 369 -9.46 -12.86 -9.94
CA PRO A 369 -10.84 -12.47 -9.70
C PRO A 369 -11.84 -13.60 -9.87
N ARG A 370 -11.51 -14.59 -10.70
CA ARG A 370 -12.34 -15.75 -10.95
C ARG A 370 -12.13 -16.86 -9.90
N CYS A 371 -10.90 -16.98 -9.41
CA CYS A 371 -10.51 -18.01 -8.42
C CYS A 371 -10.91 -17.61 -7.01
N LEU A 372 -10.70 -16.35 -6.66
CA LEU A 372 -10.87 -15.80 -5.31
C LEU A 372 -11.85 -14.59 -5.33
N PRO A 373 -13.13 -14.78 -5.70
CA PRO A 373 -14.07 -13.67 -5.88
C PRO A 373 -14.42 -12.93 -4.60
N SER A 374 -14.18 -13.54 -3.43
CA SER A 374 -14.44 -12.94 -2.11
C SER A 374 -13.28 -12.06 -1.61
N ARG A 375 -12.14 -12.07 -2.29
CA ARG A 375 -10.96 -11.27 -1.94
C ARG A 375 -10.73 -10.14 -2.94
N CYS A 376 -9.97 -9.14 -2.53
CA CYS A 376 -9.60 -7.99 -3.36
C CYS A 376 -8.14 -8.09 -3.81
N ASP A 377 -7.82 -7.44 -4.92
CA ASP A 377 -6.44 -7.19 -5.30
C ASP A 377 -5.80 -6.16 -4.34
N PRO A 378 -4.49 -6.25 -4.04
CA PRO A 378 -3.52 -7.19 -4.64
C PRO A 378 -3.47 -8.58 -3.95
N ASP A 379 -4.10 -8.77 -2.78
CA ASP A 379 -4.01 -9.95 -1.94
C ASP A 379 -4.29 -11.25 -2.74
N ARG A 380 -5.41 -11.30 -3.48
CA ARG A 380 -5.78 -12.48 -4.28
C ARG A 380 -4.80 -12.80 -5.42
N SER A 381 -4.19 -11.77 -6.03
CA SER A 381 -3.20 -11.96 -7.10
C SER A 381 -1.84 -12.37 -6.53
N VAL A 382 -1.48 -11.86 -5.36
CA VAL A 382 -0.29 -12.26 -4.60
C VAL A 382 -0.40 -13.72 -4.18
N ASP A 383 -1.52 -14.12 -3.58
CA ASP A 383 -1.76 -15.51 -3.18
C ASP A 383 -1.60 -16.48 -4.36
N LEU A 384 -2.16 -16.12 -5.53
CA LEU A 384 -2.10 -16.98 -6.71
C LEU A 384 -0.68 -17.04 -7.29
N MET A 385 0.07 -15.95 -7.23
CA MET A 385 1.49 -15.91 -7.62
C MET A 385 2.35 -16.76 -6.68
N ASP A 386 2.11 -16.65 -5.38
CA ASP A 386 2.84 -17.40 -4.33
C ASP A 386 2.61 -18.90 -4.47
N GLU A 387 1.36 -19.33 -4.61
CA GLU A 387 0.98 -20.72 -4.83
C GLU A 387 1.59 -21.30 -6.11
N ALA A 388 1.65 -20.52 -7.19
CA ALA A 388 2.27 -20.92 -8.44
C ALA A 388 3.79 -21.06 -8.30
N ALA A 389 4.44 -20.17 -7.56
CA ALA A 389 5.88 -20.25 -7.28
C ALA A 389 6.21 -21.47 -6.41
N ALA A 390 5.43 -21.73 -5.36
CA ALA A 390 5.54 -22.91 -4.52
C ALA A 390 5.39 -24.21 -5.33
N ALA A 391 4.39 -24.27 -6.22
CA ALA A 391 4.15 -25.44 -7.07
C ALA A 391 5.31 -25.70 -8.04
N ALA A 392 5.96 -24.67 -8.58
CA ALA A 392 7.13 -24.81 -9.41
C ALA A 392 8.35 -25.31 -8.61
N ALA A 393 8.56 -24.75 -7.41
CA ALA A 393 9.65 -25.13 -6.51
C ALA A 393 9.55 -26.60 -6.09
N ILE A 394 8.37 -27.08 -5.69
CA ILE A 394 8.13 -28.48 -5.30
C ILE A 394 8.46 -29.46 -6.44
N ARG A 395 8.26 -29.03 -7.69
CA ARG A 395 8.59 -29.84 -8.87
C ARG A 395 10.05 -29.77 -9.30
N GLY A 396 10.86 -28.97 -8.62
CA GLY A 396 12.25 -28.73 -8.98
C GLY A 396 12.40 -27.90 -10.28
N GLU A 397 11.36 -27.21 -10.71
CA GLU A 397 11.42 -26.33 -11.87
C GLU A 397 12.09 -25.01 -11.49
N ARG A 398 12.92 -24.46 -12.37
CA ARG A 398 13.63 -23.20 -12.12
C ARG A 398 12.78 -21.94 -12.36
N LYS A 399 11.62 -22.10 -12.98
CA LYS A 399 10.75 -20.98 -13.38
C LYS A 399 9.30 -21.30 -13.06
N ALA A 400 8.62 -20.33 -12.45
CA ALA A 400 7.16 -20.31 -12.34
C ALA A 400 6.58 -19.59 -13.57
N GLU A 401 5.87 -20.34 -14.40
CA GLU A 401 5.27 -19.88 -15.65
C GLU A 401 3.75 -19.85 -15.55
N GLY A 402 3.06 -19.31 -16.55
CA GLY A 402 1.59 -19.27 -16.61
C GLY A 402 0.89 -20.62 -16.42
N LYS A 403 1.55 -21.75 -16.81
CA LYS A 403 1.01 -23.10 -16.56
C LYS A 403 0.85 -23.41 -15.06
N HIS A 404 1.77 -22.94 -14.21
CA HIS A 404 1.73 -23.15 -12.76
C HIS A 404 0.62 -22.31 -12.14
N VAL A 405 0.44 -21.07 -12.59
CA VAL A 405 -0.66 -20.21 -12.16
C VAL A 405 -2.02 -20.84 -12.50
N ARG A 406 -2.19 -21.36 -13.71
CA ARG A 406 -3.42 -22.06 -14.10
C ARG A 406 -3.68 -23.30 -13.25
N GLN A 407 -2.62 -24.02 -12.87
CA GLN A 407 -2.74 -25.18 -11.99
C GLN A 407 -3.11 -24.75 -10.55
N ALA A 408 -2.42 -23.75 -9.98
CA ALA A 408 -2.74 -23.18 -8.67
C ALA A 408 -4.20 -22.68 -8.62
N ALA A 409 -4.64 -22.00 -9.67
CA ALA A 409 -6.01 -21.57 -9.82
C ALA A 409 -7.04 -22.70 -9.77
N ARG A 410 -6.72 -23.85 -10.36
CA ARG A 410 -7.56 -25.06 -10.30
C ARG A 410 -7.63 -25.64 -8.89
N LEU A 411 -6.51 -25.67 -8.17
CA LEU A 411 -6.45 -26.18 -6.80
C LEU A 411 -7.25 -25.30 -5.82
N LEU A 412 -7.08 -24.00 -5.90
CA LEU A 412 -7.76 -23.04 -5.00
C LEU A 412 -9.28 -23.02 -5.17
N ARG A 413 -9.79 -23.28 -6.35
CA ARG A 413 -11.24 -23.29 -6.62
C ARG A 413 -11.88 -24.68 -6.50
N GLY A 414 -11.10 -25.73 -6.33
CA GLY A 414 -11.59 -27.11 -6.26
C GLY A 414 -11.87 -27.76 -7.64
N GLN A 415 -12.26 -29.02 -7.60
CA GLN A 415 -12.61 -29.80 -8.80
C GLN A 415 -13.85 -29.18 -9.48
N GLY A 416 -13.68 -28.48 -10.55
CA GLY A 416 -14.76 -27.84 -11.31
C GLY A 416 -14.39 -26.51 -11.93
N TRP A 417 -13.17 -26.03 -11.68
CA TRP A 417 -12.68 -24.81 -12.35
C TRP A 417 -12.18 -25.10 -13.75
N GLU A 418 -12.75 -24.41 -14.71
CA GLU A 418 -12.49 -24.59 -16.12
C GLU A 418 -11.90 -23.35 -16.75
N THR A 419 -11.04 -23.59 -17.71
CA THR A 419 -10.56 -22.53 -18.59
C THR A 419 -11.72 -22.02 -19.47
N GLU A 420 -11.56 -20.85 -20.05
CA GLU A 420 -12.51 -20.30 -21.01
C GLU A 420 -12.72 -21.23 -22.21
N GLN A 421 -11.68 -22.00 -22.57
CA GLN A 421 -11.74 -23.04 -23.60
C GLN A 421 -12.61 -24.23 -23.17
N ASP A 422 -12.50 -24.68 -21.91
CA ASP A 422 -13.33 -25.76 -21.38
C ASP A 422 -14.82 -25.34 -21.27
N SER A 423 -15.07 -24.12 -20.79
CA SER A 423 -16.42 -23.53 -20.77
C SER A 423 -17.02 -23.43 -22.19
N ARG A 424 -16.20 -23.05 -23.17
CA ARG A 424 -16.65 -22.94 -24.56
C ARG A 424 -16.91 -24.31 -25.18
N ALA A 425 -16.06 -25.28 -24.93
CA ALA A 425 -16.26 -26.66 -25.38
C ALA A 425 -17.55 -27.28 -24.80
N ARG A 426 -17.87 -27.01 -23.55
CA ARG A 426 -19.12 -27.46 -22.93
C ARG A 426 -20.35 -26.80 -23.51
N VAL A 427 -20.32 -25.50 -23.75
CA VAL A 427 -21.46 -24.83 -24.39
C VAL A 427 -21.67 -25.37 -25.81
N LEU A 428 -20.60 -25.77 -26.51
CA LEU A 428 -20.70 -26.44 -27.78
C LEU A 428 -21.31 -27.85 -27.68
N ALA A 429 -20.98 -28.59 -26.62
CA ALA A 429 -21.54 -29.92 -26.36
C ALA A 429 -22.88 -29.91 -25.61
N LEU A 430 -23.42 -28.71 -25.26
CA LEU A 430 -24.58 -28.55 -24.41
C LEU A 430 -25.82 -29.16 -25.03
N GLU A 431 -26.03 -28.99 -26.35
CA GLU A 431 -27.23 -29.55 -27.03
C GLU A 431 -27.27 -31.06 -26.92
N GLU A 432 -26.12 -31.73 -27.13
CA GLU A 432 -26.00 -33.18 -27.01
C GLU A 432 -26.23 -33.65 -25.56
N HIS A 433 -25.68 -32.94 -24.58
CA HIS A 433 -25.87 -33.22 -23.15
C HIS A 433 -27.33 -33.12 -22.76
N LEU A 434 -28.00 -32.04 -23.15
CA LEU A 434 -29.43 -31.83 -22.86
C LEU A 434 -30.34 -32.85 -23.55
N SER A 435 -30.02 -33.21 -24.80
CA SER A 435 -30.80 -34.22 -25.56
C SER A 435 -30.73 -35.62 -24.93
N ARG A 436 -29.60 -35.97 -24.30
CA ARG A 436 -29.48 -37.24 -23.55
C ARG A 436 -30.27 -37.22 -22.23
N ALA A 437 -30.32 -36.06 -21.56
CA ALA A 437 -30.97 -35.93 -20.25
C ALA A 437 -32.48 -35.73 -20.32
N VAL A 438 -32.99 -35.13 -21.42
CA VAL A 438 -34.38 -34.76 -21.58
C VAL A 438 -34.90 -35.29 -22.93
N VAL A 439 -35.68 -36.36 -22.86
CA VAL A 439 -36.23 -37.01 -24.04
C VAL A 439 -37.61 -36.39 -24.43
N GLY A 440 -37.80 -36.18 -25.71
CA GLY A 440 -39.12 -35.72 -26.25
C GLY A 440 -39.35 -34.20 -26.17
N GLN A 441 -38.30 -33.41 -25.88
CA GLN A 441 -38.40 -31.94 -25.83
C GLN A 441 -37.33 -31.29 -26.75
N ASP A 442 -37.12 -31.83 -27.92
CA ASP A 442 -36.04 -31.46 -28.83
C ASP A 442 -36.03 -29.97 -29.23
N GLU A 443 -37.21 -29.39 -29.40
CA GLU A 443 -37.33 -27.96 -29.75
C GLU A 443 -36.91 -27.06 -28.59
N ALA A 444 -37.33 -27.38 -27.35
CA ALA A 444 -36.95 -26.63 -26.17
C ALA A 444 -35.46 -26.75 -25.91
N VAL A 445 -34.89 -27.95 -26.04
CA VAL A 445 -33.43 -28.25 -25.92
C VAL A 445 -32.63 -27.42 -26.91
N ARG A 446 -32.98 -27.42 -28.20
CA ARG A 446 -32.32 -26.64 -29.23
C ARG A 446 -32.41 -25.15 -28.98
N THR A 447 -33.56 -24.66 -28.53
CA THR A 447 -33.77 -23.24 -28.23
C THR A 447 -32.86 -22.76 -27.12
N VAL A 448 -32.77 -23.52 -26.02
CA VAL A 448 -31.90 -23.23 -24.87
C VAL A 448 -30.45 -23.30 -25.27
N ALA A 449 -30.00 -24.36 -25.93
CA ALA A 449 -28.64 -24.55 -26.36
C ALA A 449 -28.15 -23.44 -27.29
N ARG A 450 -28.95 -23.06 -28.29
CA ARG A 450 -28.65 -21.96 -29.24
C ARG A 450 -28.61 -20.60 -28.54
N ALA A 451 -29.46 -20.34 -27.54
CA ALA A 451 -29.42 -19.10 -26.77
C ALA A 451 -28.15 -18.99 -25.94
N MET A 452 -27.69 -20.09 -25.35
CA MET A 452 -26.45 -20.15 -24.58
C MET A 452 -25.22 -20.00 -25.51
N LEU A 453 -25.22 -20.63 -26.68
CA LEU A 453 -24.15 -20.49 -27.67
C LEU A 453 -23.99 -19.05 -28.18
N ARG A 454 -25.09 -18.39 -28.53
CA ARG A 454 -25.06 -16.99 -28.98
C ARG A 454 -24.46 -16.07 -27.95
N ARG A 455 -24.69 -16.31 -26.70
CA ARG A 455 -24.21 -15.48 -25.61
C ARG A 455 -22.77 -15.79 -25.16
N SER A 456 -22.28 -17.02 -25.37
CA SER A 456 -20.89 -17.38 -25.09
C SER A 456 -19.88 -16.69 -26.02
N ALA A 457 -20.33 -16.24 -27.20
CA ALA A 457 -19.52 -15.46 -28.14
C ALA A 457 -19.30 -14.00 -27.70
N PHE A 458 -20.08 -13.49 -26.76
CA PHE A 458 -19.97 -12.12 -26.24
C PHE A 458 -19.55 -12.14 -24.77
N SER A 459 -18.30 -12.48 -24.50
CA SER A 459 -17.69 -12.49 -23.16
C SER A 459 -17.48 -11.05 -22.70
N GLY A 460 -18.24 -10.60 -21.68
CA GLY A 460 -17.96 -9.33 -21.01
C GLY A 460 -19.22 -8.52 -20.65
N GLY A 461 -19.88 -8.84 -19.55
CA GLY A 461 -20.94 -7.98 -19.02
C GLY A 461 -21.60 -8.52 -17.75
N ARG A 462 -22.03 -7.60 -16.87
CA ARG A 462 -22.79 -7.90 -15.63
C ARG A 462 -24.19 -8.49 -15.87
N ARG A 463 -24.56 -8.85 -17.09
CA ARG A 463 -25.89 -9.36 -17.44
C ARG A 463 -25.93 -10.89 -17.38
N PRO A 464 -27.06 -11.50 -16.97
CA PRO A 464 -27.24 -12.95 -17.00
C PRO A 464 -26.94 -13.55 -18.38
N ARG A 465 -26.35 -14.74 -18.42
CA ARG A 465 -26.05 -15.44 -19.68
C ARG A 465 -27.30 -15.84 -20.46
N GLY A 466 -28.43 -16.01 -19.76
CA GLY A 466 -29.73 -16.29 -20.33
C GLY A 466 -30.83 -16.13 -19.29
N SER A 467 -32.05 -15.79 -19.72
CA SER A 467 -33.26 -15.84 -18.93
C SER A 467 -34.28 -16.64 -19.71
N PHE A 468 -34.78 -17.73 -19.12
CA PHE A 468 -35.69 -18.67 -19.76
C PHE A 468 -36.95 -18.79 -18.94
N LEU A 469 -38.10 -18.76 -19.62
CA LEU A 469 -39.39 -19.07 -19.04
C LEU A 469 -39.90 -20.37 -19.65
N PHE A 470 -39.96 -21.44 -18.83
CA PHE A 470 -40.49 -22.73 -19.25
C PHE A 470 -41.98 -22.83 -18.92
N CYS A 471 -42.82 -22.77 -19.94
CA CYS A 471 -44.26 -22.88 -19.84
C CYS A 471 -44.73 -24.26 -20.30
N GLY A 472 -45.77 -24.82 -19.64
CA GLY A 472 -46.39 -26.09 -20.01
C GLY A 472 -47.03 -26.80 -18.82
N PRO A 473 -47.79 -27.89 -19.05
CA PRO A 473 -48.47 -28.68 -18.02
C PRO A 473 -47.47 -29.28 -17.01
N SER A 474 -47.98 -29.78 -15.88
CA SER A 474 -47.18 -30.51 -14.91
C SER A 474 -46.62 -31.80 -15.52
N GLY A 475 -45.40 -32.19 -15.18
CA GLY A 475 -44.80 -33.46 -15.61
C GLY A 475 -44.10 -33.46 -16.99
N VAL A 476 -44.15 -32.39 -17.79
CA VAL A 476 -43.56 -32.35 -19.15
C VAL A 476 -42.05 -32.15 -19.20
N GLY A 477 -41.36 -32.11 -18.08
CA GLY A 477 -39.87 -32.04 -18.04
C GLY A 477 -39.28 -30.65 -17.84
N LYS A 478 -40.06 -29.60 -17.48
CA LYS A 478 -39.53 -28.23 -17.25
C LYS A 478 -38.40 -28.17 -16.24
N THR A 479 -38.61 -28.78 -15.07
CA THR A 479 -37.58 -28.81 -14.00
C THR A 479 -36.42 -29.72 -14.36
N SER A 480 -36.68 -30.82 -15.12
CA SER A 480 -35.61 -31.71 -15.60
C SER A 480 -34.69 -31.00 -16.58
N LEU A 481 -35.23 -30.18 -17.49
CA LEU A 481 -34.42 -29.37 -18.42
C LEU A 481 -33.59 -28.34 -17.68
N ALA A 482 -34.13 -27.68 -16.65
CA ALA A 482 -33.38 -26.71 -15.84
C ALA A 482 -32.24 -27.38 -15.07
N ARG A 483 -32.45 -28.57 -14.51
CA ARG A 483 -31.39 -29.35 -13.85
C ARG A 483 -30.33 -29.80 -14.83
N ALA A 484 -30.72 -30.39 -15.96
CA ALA A 484 -29.76 -30.84 -16.98
C ALA A 484 -28.93 -29.66 -17.53
N LEU A 485 -29.54 -28.47 -17.68
CA LEU A 485 -28.85 -27.25 -18.06
C LEU A 485 -27.81 -26.86 -17.02
N ALA A 486 -28.14 -26.90 -15.74
CA ALA A 486 -27.24 -26.59 -14.65
C ALA A 486 -26.09 -27.61 -14.57
N GLU A 487 -26.36 -28.89 -14.69
CA GLU A 487 -25.37 -29.97 -14.70
C GLU A 487 -24.40 -29.87 -15.90
N GLY A 488 -24.95 -29.56 -17.08
CA GLY A 488 -24.13 -29.38 -18.29
C GLY A 488 -23.23 -28.16 -18.24
N LEU A 489 -23.62 -27.09 -17.55
CA LEU A 489 -22.85 -25.88 -17.42
C LEU A 489 -21.92 -25.87 -16.20
N PHE A 490 -22.32 -26.54 -15.11
CA PHE A 490 -21.60 -26.55 -13.83
C PHE A 490 -21.47 -27.95 -13.26
N PRO A 491 -20.59 -28.81 -13.80
CA PRO A 491 -20.38 -30.13 -13.27
C PRO A 491 -19.79 -30.04 -11.86
N GLY A 492 -20.37 -30.80 -10.94
CA GLY A 492 -19.99 -30.77 -9.52
C GLY A 492 -21.11 -30.37 -8.57
N GLY A 493 -22.34 -30.14 -9.05
CA GLY A 493 -23.55 -30.05 -8.21
C GLY A 493 -23.80 -28.69 -7.52
N GLY A 494 -22.93 -27.71 -7.67
CA GLY A 494 -23.06 -26.39 -6.99
C GLY A 494 -23.73 -25.27 -7.80
N GLY A 495 -24.23 -25.55 -9.00
CA GLY A 495 -24.65 -24.52 -9.95
C GLY A 495 -26.13 -24.15 -9.95
N LEU A 496 -26.99 -24.86 -9.20
CA LEU A 496 -28.43 -24.63 -9.20
C LEU A 496 -28.91 -24.12 -7.83
N ILE A 497 -29.41 -22.89 -7.82
CA ILE A 497 -30.16 -22.36 -6.68
C ILE A 497 -31.66 -22.47 -7.00
N ARG A 498 -32.40 -23.23 -6.20
CA ARG A 498 -33.85 -23.38 -6.35
C ARG A 498 -34.56 -22.52 -5.33
N LEU A 499 -35.42 -21.62 -5.80
CA LEU A 499 -36.36 -20.84 -4.97
C LEU A 499 -37.77 -21.27 -5.30
N ASP A 500 -38.49 -21.78 -4.31
CA ASP A 500 -39.88 -22.13 -4.45
C ASP A 500 -40.74 -20.92 -4.07
N MET A 501 -41.34 -20.28 -5.06
CA MET A 501 -42.09 -19.04 -4.86
C MET A 501 -43.38 -19.26 -4.08
N SER A 502 -43.84 -20.52 -3.89
CA SER A 502 -44.97 -20.82 -3.01
C SER A 502 -44.68 -20.53 -1.53
N GLU A 503 -43.42 -20.61 -1.13
CA GLU A 503 -42.96 -20.28 0.24
C GLU A 503 -42.97 -18.77 0.52
N TYR A 504 -42.96 -17.93 -0.52
CA TYR A 504 -42.89 -16.46 -0.43
C TYR A 504 -44.24 -15.76 -0.67
N GLN A 505 -45.37 -16.46 -0.53
CA GLN A 505 -46.71 -15.87 -0.74
C GLN A 505 -47.25 -15.02 0.42
N ALA A 506 -46.66 -15.14 1.62
CA ALA A 506 -47.06 -14.38 2.79
C ALA A 506 -46.30 -13.04 2.87
N LYS A 507 -47.00 -11.94 3.24
CA LYS A 507 -46.45 -10.60 3.39
C LYS A 507 -45.32 -10.46 4.47
N HIS A 508 -44.99 -11.53 5.19
CA HIS A 508 -44.08 -11.54 6.34
C HIS A 508 -43.00 -12.67 6.27
N SER A 509 -42.75 -13.22 5.09
CA SER A 509 -41.70 -14.24 4.89
C SER A 509 -40.46 -13.63 4.29
#